data_95afae46d547ff24d6c7fb2b31022f12
#
_entry.id   95afae46d547ff24d6c7fb2b31022f12
#
_cell.length_a   1.000
_cell.length_b   1.000
_cell.length_c   1.000
_cell.angle_alpha   90.00
_cell.angle_beta   90.00
_cell.angle_gamma   90.00
#
_symmetry.space_group_name_H-M   'P 1'
#
loop_
_entity.id
_entity.type
_entity.pdbx_description
1 polymer ?
#
loop_
_entity_poly.entity_id
_entity_poly.type
_entity_poly.pdbx_seq_one_letter_code
_entity_poly.pdbx_strand_id
1 'polypeptide(L)' 'MAKGQTLQDPFLNTLRKEKVPVSIYLVNGIKLQGTIDSFDQFVVLLNNSVSQMVYKHAISTVVPSRAVRVAVD' A
#
# COMPACT_ATOMS: atom_id res chain seq x y z
N MET A 1 -9.23 -20.41 -3.70
CA MET A 1 -8.06 -19.58 -3.44
C MET A 1 -8.25 -18.19 -3.97
N ALA A 2 -8.01 -17.23 -3.14
CA ALA A 2 -8.26 -15.84 -3.51
C ALA A 2 -7.04 -15.25 -4.19
N LYS A 3 -6.94 -15.38 -5.48
CA LYS A 3 -5.76 -14.98 -6.22
C LYS A 3 -5.53 -13.48 -6.16
N GLY A 4 -6.59 -12.70 -6.23
CA GLY A 4 -6.45 -11.26 -6.17
C GLY A 4 -5.84 -10.81 -4.86
N GLN A 5 -6.17 -11.47 -3.78
CA GLN A 5 -5.61 -11.12 -2.48
C GLN A 5 -4.14 -11.44 -2.39
N THR A 6 -3.71 -12.53 -3.03
CA THR A 6 -2.31 -12.90 -2.97
C THR A 6 -1.42 -11.91 -3.69
N LEU A 7 -1.95 -11.19 -4.66
CA LEU A 7 -1.17 -10.15 -5.31
C LEU A 7 -1.09 -8.89 -4.45
N GLN A 8 -2.19 -8.51 -3.83
CA GLN A 8 -2.23 -7.28 -3.03
C GLN A 8 -1.29 -7.35 -1.84
N ASP A 9 -1.35 -8.44 -1.08
CA ASP A 9 -0.55 -8.54 0.13
C ASP A 9 0.95 -8.65 -0.16
N PRO A 10 1.41 -9.46 -1.13
CA PRO A 10 2.83 -9.45 -1.47
C PRO A 10 3.31 -8.11 -1.96
N PHE A 11 2.50 -7.38 -2.70
CA PHE A 11 2.87 -6.06 -3.19
C PHE A 11 3.08 -5.08 -2.04
N LEU A 12 2.11 -5.03 -1.13
CA LEU A 12 2.21 -4.15 0.04
C LEU A 12 3.36 -4.55 0.94
N ASN A 13 3.59 -5.84 1.10
CA ASN A 13 4.67 -6.32 1.94
C ASN A 13 6.04 -5.92 1.36
N THR A 14 6.19 -6.00 0.05
CA THR A 14 7.42 -5.58 -0.60
C THR A 14 7.66 -4.09 -0.38
N LEU A 15 6.64 -3.28 -0.54
CA LEU A 15 6.76 -1.85 -0.32
C LEU A 15 7.14 -1.54 1.12
N ARG A 16 6.57 -2.28 2.06
CA ARG A 16 6.87 -2.11 3.47
C ARG A 16 8.30 -2.48 3.78
N LYS A 17 8.74 -3.63 3.30
CA LYS A 17 10.08 -4.14 3.61
C LYS A 17 11.16 -3.24 3.03
N GLU A 18 10.94 -2.74 1.83
CA GLU A 18 11.94 -1.93 1.14
C GLU A 18 11.77 -0.45 1.42
N LYS A 19 10.78 -0.09 2.21
CA LYS A 19 10.52 1.31 2.58
C LYS A 19 10.41 2.21 1.36
N VAL A 20 9.69 1.73 0.37
CA VAL A 20 9.52 2.47 -0.88
C VAL A 20 8.44 3.53 -0.67
N PRO A 21 8.75 4.81 -0.92
CA PRO A 21 7.70 5.83 -0.86
C PRO A 21 6.62 5.55 -1.88
N VAL A 22 5.37 5.75 -1.49
CA VAL A 22 4.24 5.47 -2.35
C VAL A 22 3.28 6.63 -2.35
N SER A 23 2.51 6.72 -3.43
CA SER A 23 1.35 7.59 -3.51
C SER A 23 0.12 6.70 -3.48
N ILE A 24 -0.78 6.97 -2.57
CA ILE A 24 -2.02 6.22 -2.44
C ILE A 24 -3.16 7.13 -2.87
N TYR A 25 -3.89 6.70 -3.89
CA TYR A 25 -5.04 7.45 -4.38
C TYR A 25 -6.29 6.83 -3.80
N LEU A 26 -7.12 7.65 -3.20
CA LEU A 26 -8.37 7.20 -2.61
C LEU A 26 -9.49 7.30 -3.62
N VAL A 27 -10.56 6.56 -3.37
CA VAL A 27 -11.69 6.54 -4.29
C VAL A 27 -12.38 7.90 -4.40
N ASN A 28 -12.19 8.77 -3.41
CA ASN A 28 -12.74 10.13 -3.46
C ASN A 28 -11.79 11.13 -4.14
N GLY A 29 -10.67 10.66 -4.69
CA GLY A 29 -9.75 11.52 -5.42
C GLY A 29 -8.62 12.10 -4.60
N ILE A 30 -8.59 11.86 -3.31
CA ILE A 30 -7.52 12.36 -2.46
C ILE A 30 -6.26 11.52 -2.67
N LYS A 31 -5.11 12.17 -2.68
CA LYS A 31 -3.83 11.52 -2.83
C LYS A 31 -3.06 11.65 -1.53
N LEU A 32 -2.57 10.51 -1.03
CA LEU A 32 -1.74 10.46 0.16
C LEU A 32 -0.37 9.95 -0.22
N GLN A 33 0.67 10.44 0.44
CA GLN A 33 2.04 10.01 0.16
C GLN A 33 2.75 9.63 1.45
N GLY A 34 3.66 8.67 1.33
CA GLY A 34 4.44 8.22 2.48
C GLY A 34 4.96 6.83 2.25
N THR A 35 5.44 6.21 3.32
CA THR A 35 5.90 4.83 3.27
C THR A 35 4.91 3.97 4.05
N ILE A 36 4.82 2.70 3.65
CA ILE A 36 3.95 1.77 4.36
C ILE A 36 4.70 1.25 5.58
N ASP A 37 4.14 1.54 6.74
CA ASP A 37 4.74 1.09 8.00
C ASP A 37 4.29 -0.33 8.33
N SER A 38 2.99 -0.57 8.20
CA SER A 38 2.42 -1.89 8.42
C SER A 38 1.05 -1.94 7.76
N PHE A 39 0.47 -3.11 7.72
CA PHE A 39 -0.87 -3.25 7.17
C PHE A 39 -1.46 -4.57 7.67
N ASP A 40 -2.77 -4.65 7.62
CA ASP A 40 -3.46 -5.91 7.86
C ASP A 40 -4.53 -6.10 6.80
N GLN A 41 -5.49 -6.97 7.05
CA GLN A 41 -6.48 -7.28 6.01
C GLN A 41 -7.45 -6.14 5.74
N PHE A 42 -7.52 -5.14 6.61
CA PHE A 42 -8.49 -4.06 6.47
C PHE A 42 -7.85 -2.70 6.26
N VAL A 43 -6.66 -2.46 6.81
CA VAL A 43 -6.08 -1.14 6.81
C VAL A 43 -4.61 -1.18 6.44
N VAL A 44 -4.12 -0.03 5.99
CA VAL A 44 -2.71 0.21 5.74
C VAL A 44 -2.29 1.38 6.60
N LEU A 45 -1.22 1.22 7.35
CA LEU A 45 -0.68 2.31 8.15
C LEU A 45 0.40 3.00 7.34
N LEU A 46 0.11 4.22 6.96
CA LEU A 46 0.98 5.03 6.11
C LEU A 46 1.73 6.01 6.99
N ASN A 47 3.04 6.05 6.83
CA ASN A 47 3.89 6.91 7.63
C ASN A 47 4.52 8.00 6.74
N ASN A 48 4.32 9.23 7.15
CA ASN A 48 4.94 10.38 6.54
C ASN A 48 5.48 11.22 7.68
N SER A 49 5.07 12.47 7.80
CA SER A 49 5.40 13.23 9.02
C SER A 49 4.54 12.75 10.20
N VAL A 50 3.41 12.15 9.90
CA VAL A 50 2.53 11.54 10.90
C VAL A 50 2.13 10.16 10.40
N SER A 51 1.64 9.34 11.31
CA SER A 51 1.10 8.04 10.93
C SER A 51 -0.38 8.18 10.61
N GLN A 52 -0.78 7.63 9.48
CA GLN A 52 -2.17 7.68 9.05
C GLN A 52 -2.66 6.28 8.78
N MET A 53 -3.86 5.99 9.26
CA MET A 53 -4.50 4.71 9.01
C MET A 53 -5.45 4.87 7.82
N VAL A 54 -5.22 4.07 6.79
CA VAL A 54 -6.00 4.16 5.56
C VAL A 54 -6.73 2.84 5.36
N TYR A 55 -8.04 2.91 5.22
CA TYR A 55 -8.83 1.70 4.98
C TYR A 55 -8.62 1.23 3.55
N LYS A 56 -8.39 -0.06 3.40
CA LYS A 56 -8.16 -0.63 2.07
C LYS A 56 -9.38 -0.42 1.15
N HIS A 57 -10.58 -0.38 1.72
CA HIS A 57 -11.78 -0.11 0.93
C HIS A 57 -11.75 1.25 0.24
N ALA A 58 -11.06 2.20 0.83
CA ALA A 58 -10.99 3.55 0.30
C ALA A 58 -9.88 3.73 -0.72
N ILE A 59 -9.02 2.74 -0.88
CA ILE A 59 -7.88 2.85 -1.78
C ILE A 59 -8.29 2.47 -3.20
N SER A 60 -8.02 3.36 -4.13
CA SER A 60 -8.21 3.09 -5.54
C SER A 60 -6.94 2.56 -6.17
N THR A 61 -5.81 3.21 -5.91
CA THR A 61 -4.55 2.87 -6.55
C THR A 61 -3.40 3.16 -5.60
N VAL A 62 -2.38 2.30 -5.62
CA VAL A 62 -1.13 2.53 -4.90
C VAL A 62 -0.03 2.58 -5.94
N VAL A 63 0.69 3.70 -5.99
CA VAL A 63 1.75 3.90 -6.97
C VAL A 63 3.07 4.09 -6.24
N PRO A 64 3.99 3.12 -6.34
CA PRO A 64 5.30 3.29 -5.74
C PRO A 64 6.14 4.32 -6.51
N SER A 65 7.06 4.95 -5.82
CA SER A 65 7.90 5.98 -6.44
C SER A 65 8.94 5.37 -7.39
N ARG A 66 9.17 4.07 -7.27
CA ARG A 66 10.05 3.36 -8.17
C ARG A 66 9.49 1.98 -8.43
N ALA A 67 9.96 1.35 -9.49
CA ALA A 67 9.49 0.02 -9.81
C ALA A 67 9.91 -0.96 -8.72
N VAL A 68 9.01 -1.85 -8.36
CA VAL A 68 9.30 -2.91 -7.40
C VAL A 68 8.96 -4.24 -8.04
N ARG A 69 9.70 -5.25 -7.62
CA ARG A 69 9.43 -6.61 -8.08
C ARG A 69 8.68 -7.33 -6.98
N VAL A 70 7.54 -7.86 -7.33
CA VAL A 70 6.69 -8.57 -6.39
C VAL A 70 6.84 -10.05 -6.63
N ALA A 71 7.19 -10.79 -5.58
CA ALA A 71 7.29 -12.23 -5.67
C ALA A 71 5.88 -12.82 -5.51
N VAL A 72 5.35 -13.28 -6.61
CA VAL A 72 4.00 -13.87 -6.65
C VAL A 72 4.13 -15.31 -7.11
N ASP A 73 3.58 -16.20 -6.37
CA ASP A 73 3.57 -17.63 -6.71
C ASP A 73 2.39 -17.98 -7.59
#